data_b83254fba6bf7dcbe7e9a550c5541de5
#
_entry.id   b83254fba6bf7dcbe7e9a550c5541de5
#
_cell.length_a   1.000
_cell.length_b   1.000
_cell.length_c   1.000
_cell.angle_alpha   90.00
_cell.angle_beta   90.00
_cell.angle_gamma   90.00
#
_symmetry.space_group_name_H-M   'P 1'
#
loop_
_entity.id
_entity.type
_entity.pdbx_description
1 polymer ?
#
loop_
_entity_poly.entity_id
_entity_poly.type
_entity_poly.pdbx_seq_one_letter_code
_entity_poly.pdbx_strand_id
1 'polypeptide(L)'
;MCIRDSYIEVIITLAGVMVGTSIAHKFHLSAPLAMVTAGLIVGNDTIRGTAMSEITESYVDKFWELIDILLNALLFVLIGMEMLVLIIEGKYIVAGLLAIPIVLLCRYASLLIPINFFKKRLDFVPQTNLIMTWGGLRGGISIALALGLSNEMNRELFLVITYVIVVFSILVQGLTIGKLVKWAQKKGLE
;
A
#
# COMPACT_ATOMS: atom_id res chain seq x y z
N MET A 1 -0.86 24.37 27.19
CA MET A 1 -1.18 23.98 25.81
C MET A 1 -2.57 23.32 25.82
N CYS A 2 -3.54 23.87 25.10
CA CYS A 2 -4.92 23.44 25.22
C CYS A 2 -5.23 22.27 24.29
N ILE A 3 -6.02 21.31 24.77
CA ILE A 3 -6.58 20.18 23.96
C ILE A 3 -7.20 20.71 22.64
N ARG A 4 -7.72 21.94 22.65
CA ARG A 4 -8.25 22.63 21.47
C ARG A 4 -7.21 22.82 20.35
N ASP A 5 -5.95 23.02 20.68
CA ASP A 5 -4.88 23.23 19.68
C ASP A 5 -4.59 21.93 18.93
N SER A 6 -4.64 20.77 19.62
CA SER A 6 -4.44 19.46 18.99
C SER A 6 -5.52 19.10 17.97
N TYR A 7 -6.78 19.48 18.19
CA TYR A 7 -7.86 19.28 17.20
C TYR A 7 -7.67 20.17 15.97
N ILE A 8 -7.17 21.38 16.14
CA ILE A 8 -6.90 22.30 15.02
C ILE A 8 -5.81 21.73 14.13
N GLU A 9 -4.76 21.14 14.70
CA GLU A 9 -3.69 20.52 13.93
C GLU A 9 -4.17 19.29 13.15
N VAL A 10 -5.06 18.47 13.72
CA VAL A 10 -5.73 17.37 13.00
C VAL A 10 -6.52 17.92 11.80
N ILE A 11 -7.27 18.98 11.97
CA ILE A 11 -8.04 19.62 10.89
C ILE A 11 -7.12 20.18 9.82
N ILE A 12 -5.97 20.75 10.19
CA ILE A 12 -4.98 21.27 9.26
C ILE A 12 -4.41 20.12 8.40
N THR A 13 -4.07 18.96 9.01
CA THR A 13 -3.59 17.81 8.25
C THR A 13 -4.65 17.29 7.29
N LEU A 14 -5.91 17.23 7.70
CA LEU A 14 -7.02 16.83 6.84
C LEU A 14 -7.22 17.82 5.68
N ALA A 15 -7.19 19.12 5.97
CA ALA A 15 -7.27 20.18 4.95
C ALA A 15 -6.09 20.06 3.96
N GLY A 16 -4.89 19.77 4.44
CA GLY A 16 -3.71 19.51 3.62
C GLY A 16 -3.91 18.36 2.64
N VAL A 17 -4.52 17.25 3.09
CA VAL A 17 -4.86 16.12 2.21
C VAL A 17 -5.89 16.52 1.17
N MET A 18 -6.96 17.22 1.54
CA MET A 18 -8.01 17.65 0.60
C MET A 18 -7.48 18.63 -0.46
N VAL A 19 -6.71 19.63 -0.02
CA VAL A 19 -6.10 20.62 -0.92
C VAL A 19 -5.06 19.97 -1.82
N GLY A 20 -4.18 19.13 -1.25
CA GLY A 20 -3.14 18.45 -2.00
C GLY A 20 -3.69 17.48 -3.05
N THR A 21 -4.75 16.73 -2.75
CA THR A 21 -5.43 15.88 -3.74
C THR A 21 -6.08 16.72 -4.84
N SER A 22 -6.73 17.84 -4.51
CA SER A 22 -7.34 18.74 -5.48
C SER A 22 -6.30 19.35 -6.41
N ILE A 23 -5.15 19.76 -5.88
CA ILE A 23 -4.02 20.28 -6.67
C ILE A 23 -3.47 19.19 -7.59
N ALA A 24 -3.24 17.98 -7.07
CA ALA A 24 -2.74 16.86 -7.87
C ALA A 24 -3.67 16.55 -9.06
N HIS A 25 -4.98 16.53 -8.83
CA HIS A 25 -5.97 16.35 -9.90
C HIS A 25 -5.92 17.46 -10.95
N LYS A 26 -5.77 18.72 -10.53
CA LYS A 26 -5.69 19.86 -11.46
C LYS A 26 -4.48 19.78 -12.39
N PHE A 27 -3.38 19.24 -11.92
CA PHE A 27 -2.16 19.04 -12.70
C PHE A 27 -2.06 17.65 -13.35
N HIS A 28 -3.13 16.86 -13.35
CA HIS A 28 -3.15 15.49 -13.87
C HIS A 28 -2.07 14.57 -13.24
N LEU A 29 -1.70 14.85 -11.99
CA LEU A 29 -0.77 14.03 -11.21
C LEU A 29 -1.53 12.97 -10.42
N SER A 30 -0.83 11.90 -10.04
CA SER A 30 -1.40 10.87 -9.18
C SER A 30 -1.62 11.40 -7.76
N ALA A 31 -2.87 11.62 -7.38
CA ALA A 31 -3.23 12.06 -6.03
C ALA A 31 -2.74 11.12 -4.92
N PRO A 32 -2.83 9.77 -5.04
CA PRO A 32 -2.26 8.86 -4.05
C PRO A 32 -0.75 9.03 -3.86
N LEU A 33 0.03 9.19 -4.94
CA LEU A 33 1.47 9.41 -4.83
C LEU A 33 1.82 10.76 -4.22
N ALA A 34 1.06 11.80 -4.53
CA ALA A 34 1.23 13.11 -3.91
C ALA A 34 0.99 13.04 -2.40
N MET A 35 -0.02 12.27 -1.96
CA MET A 35 -0.28 12.08 -0.53
C MET A 35 0.76 11.22 0.18
N VAL A 36 1.32 10.21 -0.49
CA VAL A 36 2.46 9.44 0.05
C VAL A 36 3.66 10.35 0.29
N THR A 37 4.01 11.20 -0.67
CA THR A 37 5.15 12.14 -0.52
C THR A 37 4.90 13.16 0.59
N ALA A 38 3.68 13.71 0.68
CA ALA A 38 3.30 14.60 1.77
C ALA A 38 3.38 13.91 3.13
N GLY A 39 2.89 12.67 3.23
CA GLY A 39 2.95 11.86 4.46
C GLY A 39 4.38 11.56 4.90
N LEU A 40 5.29 11.25 3.96
CA LEU A 40 6.72 11.05 4.28
C LEU A 40 7.40 12.31 4.79
N ILE A 41 7.02 13.48 4.30
CA ILE A 41 7.55 14.77 4.77
C ILE A 41 7.01 15.09 6.16
N VAL A 42 5.70 15.04 6.34
CA VAL A 42 5.04 15.34 7.63
C VAL A 42 5.40 14.30 8.69
N GLY A 43 5.56 13.03 8.31
CA GLY A 43 5.92 11.93 9.19
C GLY A 43 7.43 11.85 9.55
N ASN A 44 8.26 12.79 9.08
CA ASN A 44 9.68 12.79 9.38
C ASN A 44 9.91 13.26 10.83
N ASP A 45 10.58 12.43 11.63
CA ASP A 45 10.82 12.68 13.06
C ASP A 45 11.53 14.03 13.33
N THR A 46 12.43 14.44 12.44
CA THR A 46 13.15 15.73 12.57
C THR A 46 12.19 16.92 12.43
N ILE A 47 11.22 16.83 11.55
CA ILE A 47 10.22 17.88 11.30
C ILE A 47 9.17 17.87 12.42
N ARG A 48 8.69 16.68 12.81
CA ARG A 48 7.70 16.50 13.87
C ARG A 48 8.19 17.02 15.21
N GLY A 49 9.39 16.65 15.64
CA GLY A 49 9.96 17.04 16.92
C GLY A 49 10.17 18.56 17.09
N THR A 50 10.27 19.29 15.98
CA THR A 50 10.39 20.76 15.98
C THR A 50 9.05 21.49 15.82
N ALA A 51 8.07 20.87 15.16
CA ALA A 51 6.81 21.52 14.78
C ALA A 51 5.63 21.19 15.70
N MET A 52 5.62 20.02 16.34
CA MET A 52 4.51 19.54 17.14
C MET A 52 4.94 19.17 18.56
N SER A 53 4.04 19.27 19.53
CA SER A 53 4.26 18.70 20.87
C SER A 53 3.93 17.21 20.86
N GLU A 54 4.55 16.42 21.75
CA GLU A 54 4.31 14.98 21.90
C GLU A 54 2.82 14.62 22.04
N ILE A 55 2.07 15.46 22.76
CA ILE A 55 0.63 15.28 22.95
C ILE A 55 -0.11 15.44 21.64
N THR A 56 0.19 16.48 20.87
CA THR A 56 -0.43 16.74 19.57
C THR A 56 -0.11 15.67 18.55
N GLU A 57 1.15 15.24 18.50
CA GLU A 57 1.59 14.14 17.66
C GLU A 57 0.78 12.86 17.93
N SER A 58 0.60 12.50 19.21
CA SER A 58 -0.24 11.35 19.59
C SER A 58 -1.71 11.48 19.14
N TYR A 59 -2.28 12.70 19.16
CA TYR A 59 -3.63 12.92 18.66
C TYR A 59 -3.74 12.78 17.15
N VAL A 60 -2.79 13.33 16.41
CA VAL A 60 -2.74 13.23 14.94
C VAL A 60 -2.57 11.77 14.52
N ASP A 61 -1.65 11.04 15.16
CA ASP A 61 -1.41 9.63 14.83
C ASP A 61 -2.65 8.76 15.11
N LYS A 62 -3.29 8.90 16.27
CA LYS A 62 -4.52 8.16 16.59
C LYS A 62 -5.68 8.48 15.66
N PHE A 63 -5.80 9.73 15.23
CA PHE A 63 -6.81 10.13 14.26
C PHE A 63 -6.58 9.44 12.90
N TRP A 64 -5.34 9.50 12.38
CA TRP A 64 -5.02 8.89 11.10
C TRP A 64 -5.09 7.35 11.15
N GLU A 65 -4.70 6.74 12.27
CA GLU A 65 -4.89 5.30 12.50
C GLU A 65 -6.37 4.90 12.44
N LEU A 66 -7.24 5.67 13.09
CA LEU A 66 -8.69 5.42 13.06
C LEU A 66 -9.27 5.58 11.67
N ILE A 67 -8.88 6.63 10.95
CA ILE A 67 -9.29 6.88 9.56
C ILE A 67 -8.81 5.75 8.63
N ASP A 68 -7.57 5.28 8.79
CA ASP A 68 -7.03 4.16 8.01
C ASP A 68 -7.85 2.89 8.21
N ILE A 69 -8.13 2.51 9.45
CA ILE A 69 -8.96 1.33 9.77
C ILE A 69 -10.36 1.47 9.16
N LEU A 70 -11.01 2.64 9.32
CA LEU A 70 -12.34 2.89 8.79
C LEU A 70 -12.37 2.82 7.26
N LEU A 71 -11.45 3.52 6.59
CA LEU A 71 -11.39 3.56 5.13
C LEU A 71 -11.02 2.21 4.54
N ASN A 72 -10.13 1.44 5.17
CA ASN A 72 -9.83 0.08 4.77
C ASN A 72 -11.06 -0.83 4.89
N ALA A 73 -11.82 -0.75 5.98
CA ALA A 73 -13.06 -1.51 6.13
C ALA A 73 -14.08 -1.17 5.04
N LEU A 74 -14.32 0.12 4.79
CA LEU A 74 -15.20 0.58 3.71
C LEU A 74 -14.73 0.11 2.34
N LEU A 75 -13.43 0.17 2.08
CA LEU A 75 -12.84 -0.26 0.82
C LEU A 75 -13.06 -1.76 0.59
N PHE A 76 -12.87 -2.61 1.60
CA PHE A 76 -13.14 -4.04 1.48
C PHE A 76 -14.62 -4.36 1.26
N VAL A 77 -15.53 -3.60 1.88
CA VAL A 77 -16.98 -3.74 1.63
C VAL A 77 -17.30 -3.38 0.18
N LEU A 78 -16.80 -2.24 -0.32
CA LEU A 78 -17.01 -1.82 -1.71
C LEU A 78 -16.46 -2.85 -2.71
N ILE A 79 -15.27 -3.38 -2.45
CA ILE A 79 -14.65 -4.45 -3.23
C ILE A 79 -15.54 -5.70 -3.25
N GLY A 80 -16.09 -6.10 -2.09
CA GLY A 80 -17.01 -7.24 -2.01
C GLY A 80 -18.29 -7.03 -2.81
N MET A 81 -18.85 -5.82 -2.78
CA MET A 81 -20.04 -5.47 -3.55
C MET A 81 -19.77 -5.47 -5.08
N GLU A 82 -18.65 -4.93 -5.52
CA GLU A 82 -18.26 -4.93 -6.94
C GLU A 82 -18.09 -6.36 -7.48
N MET A 83 -17.60 -7.27 -6.63
CA MET A 83 -17.45 -8.68 -7.02
C MET A 83 -18.77 -9.38 -7.37
N LEU A 84 -19.88 -8.93 -6.77
CA LEU A 84 -21.20 -9.49 -7.06
C LEU A 84 -21.74 -9.07 -8.43
N VAL A 85 -21.25 -7.95 -8.98
CA VAL A 85 -21.68 -7.37 -10.25
C VAL A 85 -20.77 -7.77 -11.40
N LEU A 86 -19.52 -8.13 -11.14
CA LEU A 86 -18.55 -8.50 -12.15
C LEU A 86 -18.91 -9.80 -12.85
N ILE A 87 -18.99 -9.74 -14.18
CA ILE A 87 -19.14 -10.93 -15.04
C ILE A 87 -17.76 -11.58 -15.18
N ILE A 88 -17.54 -12.67 -14.46
CA ILE A 88 -16.27 -13.38 -14.44
C ILE A 88 -16.23 -14.37 -15.61
N GLU A 89 -15.61 -13.99 -16.72
CA GLU A 89 -15.31 -14.91 -17.81
C GLU A 89 -14.10 -15.78 -17.48
N GLY A 90 -14.16 -17.07 -17.76
CA GLY A 90 -13.06 -18.02 -17.46
C GLY A 90 -11.71 -17.62 -18.05
N LYS A 91 -11.69 -16.96 -19.22
CA LYS A 91 -10.46 -16.45 -19.86
C LYS A 91 -9.73 -15.40 -18.99
N TYR A 92 -10.47 -14.57 -18.24
CA TYR A 92 -9.89 -13.53 -17.38
C TYR A 92 -9.28 -14.13 -16.11
N ILE A 93 -9.87 -15.23 -15.59
CA ILE A 93 -9.29 -15.97 -14.45
C ILE A 93 -7.94 -16.57 -14.85
N VAL A 94 -7.87 -17.21 -16.03
CA VAL A 94 -6.61 -17.78 -16.53
C VAL A 94 -5.56 -16.69 -16.70
N ALA A 95 -5.92 -15.54 -17.26
CA ALA A 95 -5.03 -14.39 -17.36
C ALA A 95 -4.54 -13.90 -15.99
N GLY A 96 -5.42 -13.84 -14.97
CA GLY A 96 -5.07 -13.50 -13.60
C GLY A 96 -4.10 -14.49 -12.96
N LEU A 97 -4.33 -15.80 -13.15
CA LEU A 97 -3.43 -16.85 -12.64
C LEU A 97 -2.05 -16.78 -13.29
N LEU A 98 -1.96 -16.50 -14.59
CA LEU A 98 -0.69 -16.30 -15.29
C LEU A 98 0.00 -15.00 -14.86
N ALA A 99 -0.76 -13.98 -14.50
CA ALA A 99 -0.20 -12.71 -14.03
C ALA A 99 0.51 -12.83 -12.67
N ILE A 100 0.09 -13.76 -11.78
CA ILE A 100 0.71 -13.96 -10.48
C ILE A 100 2.23 -14.22 -10.58
N PRO A 101 2.70 -15.29 -11.28
CA PRO A 101 4.12 -15.55 -11.39
C PRO A 101 4.87 -14.42 -12.11
N ILE A 102 4.27 -13.78 -13.11
CA ILE A 102 4.88 -12.66 -13.82
C ILE A 102 5.14 -11.50 -12.86
N VAL A 103 4.14 -11.12 -12.06
CA VAL A 103 4.27 -10.02 -11.09
C VAL A 103 5.32 -10.35 -10.01
N LEU A 104 5.37 -11.59 -9.53
CA LEU A 104 6.37 -12.01 -8.55
C LEU A 104 7.79 -12.00 -9.14
N LEU A 105 7.97 -12.48 -10.37
CA LEU A 105 9.25 -12.43 -11.05
C LEU A 105 9.73 -11.00 -11.33
N CYS A 106 8.84 -10.13 -11.83
CA CYS A 106 9.16 -8.73 -12.04
C CYS A 106 9.55 -8.04 -10.74
N ARG A 107 8.85 -8.33 -9.64
CA ARG A 107 9.18 -7.79 -8.31
C ARG A 107 10.52 -8.30 -7.81
N TYR A 108 10.79 -9.59 -7.94
CA TYR A 108 12.08 -10.17 -7.57
C TYR A 108 13.22 -9.51 -8.35
N ALA A 109 13.07 -9.39 -9.67
CA ALA A 109 14.06 -8.75 -10.52
C ALA A 109 14.28 -7.26 -10.16
N SER A 110 13.20 -6.54 -9.90
CA SER A 110 13.25 -5.13 -9.49
C SER A 110 13.99 -4.92 -8.16
N LEU A 111 13.88 -5.85 -7.21
CA LEU A 111 14.54 -5.77 -5.91
C LEU A 111 16.02 -6.16 -5.96
N LEU A 112 16.45 -6.96 -6.95
CA LEU A 112 17.85 -7.34 -7.10
C LEU A 112 18.78 -6.13 -7.26
N ILE A 113 18.36 -5.13 -8.03
CA ILE A 113 19.18 -3.96 -8.32
C ILE A 113 19.46 -3.15 -7.04
N PRO A 114 18.44 -2.64 -6.31
CA PRO A 114 18.68 -1.84 -5.12
C PRO A 114 19.34 -2.64 -3.99
N ILE A 115 18.95 -3.90 -3.78
CA ILE A 115 19.55 -4.71 -2.70
C ILE A 115 21.04 -4.94 -2.98
N ASN A 116 21.45 -5.28 -4.20
CA ASN A 116 22.86 -5.43 -4.53
C ASN A 116 23.65 -4.12 -4.43
N PHE A 117 23.02 -3.00 -4.79
CA PHE A 117 23.68 -1.68 -4.71
C PHE A 117 23.92 -1.27 -3.26
N PHE A 118 22.92 -1.47 -2.39
CA PHE A 118 23.02 -1.07 -0.98
C PHE A 118 23.64 -2.11 -0.07
N LYS A 119 23.85 -3.36 -0.52
CA LYS A 119 24.47 -4.44 0.25
C LYS A 119 25.85 -4.08 0.84
N LYS A 120 26.57 -3.17 0.18
CA LYS A 120 27.88 -2.69 0.68
C LYS A 120 27.78 -1.65 1.80
N ARG A 121 26.63 -1.03 2.00
CA ARG A 121 26.40 0.05 2.98
C ARG A 121 25.48 -0.36 4.12
N LEU A 122 24.64 -1.36 3.90
CA LEU A 122 23.63 -1.81 4.84
C LEU A 122 23.81 -3.32 5.04
N ASP A 123 23.87 -3.76 6.28
CA ASP A 123 23.88 -5.16 6.66
C ASP A 123 22.48 -5.75 6.49
N PHE A 124 22.18 -6.26 5.30
CA PHE A 124 20.92 -6.93 5.05
C PHE A 124 20.91 -8.33 5.65
N VAL A 125 19.78 -8.68 6.25
CA VAL A 125 19.51 -10.05 6.70
C VAL A 125 19.60 -11.03 5.52
N PRO A 126 20.15 -12.24 5.70
CA PRO A 126 20.15 -13.25 4.66
C PRO A 126 18.76 -13.43 4.04
N GLN A 127 18.71 -13.52 2.71
CA GLN A 127 17.47 -13.68 1.93
C GLN A 127 16.47 -12.50 1.99
N THR A 128 16.92 -11.30 2.32
CA THR A 128 16.10 -10.07 2.28
C THR A 128 15.32 -9.94 0.97
N ASN A 129 15.93 -10.24 -0.18
CA ASN A 129 15.27 -10.17 -1.48
C ASN A 129 14.04 -11.09 -1.55
N LEU A 130 14.12 -12.31 -1.04
CA LEU A 130 13.01 -13.26 -1.03
C LEU A 130 11.89 -12.78 -0.08
N ILE A 131 12.26 -12.31 1.11
CA ILE A 131 11.31 -11.78 2.10
C ILE A 131 10.58 -10.56 1.53
N MET A 132 11.29 -9.61 0.93
CA MET A 132 10.70 -8.41 0.35
C MET A 132 9.85 -8.70 -0.90
N THR A 133 10.24 -9.70 -1.70
CA THR A 133 9.42 -10.14 -2.84
C THR A 133 8.11 -10.75 -2.39
N TRP A 134 8.17 -11.68 -1.44
CA TRP A 134 6.99 -12.37 -0.94
C TRP A 134 6.12 -11.50 -0.05
N GLY A 135 6.74 -10.64 0.78
CA GLY A 135 6.06 -9.69 1.66
C GLY A 135 5.44 -8.49 0.96
N GLY A 136 5.58 -8.38 -0.34
CA GLY A 136 4.95 -7.34 -1.14
C GLY A 136 3.47 -7.55 -1.34
N LEU A 137 2.74 -7.66 -0.24
CA LEU A 137 1.30 -7.86 -0.23
C LEU A 137 0.59 -6.77 -1.03
N ARG A 138 -0.30 -7.19 -1.92
CA ARG A 138 -1.19 -6.29 -2.64
C ARG A 138 -2.53 -6.25 -1.94
N GLY A 139 -2.98 -5.04 -1.63
CA GLY A 139 -4.22 -4.81 -0.90
C GLY A 139 -5.31 -4.16 -1.76
N GLY A 140 -6.35 -3.71 -1.08
CA GLY A 140 -7.52 -3.08 -1.68
C GLY A 140 -7.25 -1.84 -2.52
N ILE A 141 -6.17 -1.09 -2.24
CA ILE A 141 -5.78 0.08 -3.05
C ILE A 141 -5.57 -0.29 -4.52
N SER A 142 -5.00 -1.48 -4.81
CA SER A 142 -4.82 -1.94 -6.20
C SER A 142 -6.15 -2.13 -6.92
N ILE A 143 -7.19 -2.61 -6.22
CA ILE A 143 -8.53 -2.78 -6.77
C ILE A 143 -9.21 -1.42 -6.92
N ALA A 144 -9.07 -0.52 -5.95
CA ALA A 144 -9.62 0.83 -6.03
C ALA A 144 -9.06 1.60 -7.24
N LEU A 145 -7.76 1.45 -7.53
CA LEU A 145 -7.14 2.04 -8.73
C LEU A 145 -7.67 1.39 -10.02
N ALA A 146 -7.88 0.07 -10.04
CA ALA A 146 -8.47 -0.62 -11.18
C ALA A 146 -9.94 -0.20 -11.42
N LEU A 147 -10.70 0.05 -10.35
CA LEU A 147 -12.07 0.60 -10.44
C LEU A 147 -12.09 2.00 -11.05
N GLY A 148 -11.04 2.80 -10.86
CA GLY A 148 -10.90 4.13 -11.45
C GLY A 148 -10.57 4.15 -12.94
N LEU A 149 -10.34 2.99 -13.59
CA LEU A 149 -10.06 2.93 -15.01
C LEU A 149 -11.31 3.23 -15.84
N SER A 150 -11.15 3.90 -16.98
CA SER A 150 -12.23 4.12 -17.93
C SER A 150 -12.61 2.82 -18.63
N ASN A 151 -13.88 2.71 -19.04
CA ASN A 151 -14.37 1.50 -19.75
C ASN A 151 -13.63 1.23 -21.06
N GLU A 152 -13.10 2.27 -21.72
CA GLU A 152 -12.29 2.18 -22.95
C GLU A 152 -10.99 1.39 -22.75
N MET A 153 -10.50 1.29 -21.52
CA MET A 153 -9.25 0.59 -21.17
C MET A 153 -9.45 -0.89 -20.78
N ASN A 154 -10.50 -1.55 -21.24
CA ASN A 154 -10.84 -2.93 -20.84
C ASN A 154 -10.87 -3.11 -19.30
N ARG A 155 -11.56 -2.20 -18.62
CA ARG A 155 -11.67 -2.14 -17.16
C ARG A 155 -12.00 -3.50 -16.53
N GLU A 156 -12.93 -4.27 -17.12
CA GLU A 156 -13.34 -5.57 -16.60
C GLU A 156 -12.18 -6.58 -16.55
N LEU A 157 -11.37 -6.65 -17.61
CA LEU A 157 -10.18 -7.50 -17.65
C LEU A 157 -9.20 -7.14 -16.52
N PHE A 158 -8.87 -5.84 -16.38
CA PHE A 158 -7.94 -5.39 -15.34
C PHE A 158 -8.49 -5.61 -13.94
N LEU A 159 -9.79 -5.41 -13.73
CA LEU A 159 -10.44 -5.69 -12.45
C LEU A 159 -10.32 -7.16 -12.08
N VAL A 160 -10.69 -8.09 -12.97
CA VAL A 160 -10.63 -9.53 -12.66
C VAL A 160 -9.19 -9.96 -12.39
N ILE A 161 -8.21 -9.54 -13.22
CA ILE A 161 -6.80 -9.86 -13.01
C ILE A 161 -6.32 -9.32 -11.66
N THR A 162 -6.62 -8.07 -11.34
CA THR A 162 -6.23 -7.44 -10.08
C THR A 162 -6.85 -8.17 -8.90
N TYR A 163 -8.10 -8.57 -9.01
CA TYR A 163 -8.82 -9.35 -8.00
C TYR A 163 -8.12 -10.68 -7.71
N VAL A 164 -7.82 -11.46 -8.75
CA VAL A 164 -7.12 -12.75 -8.62
C VAL A 164 -5.77 -12.56 -7.92
N ILE A 165 -5.00 -11.53 -8.31
CA ILE A 165 -3.71 -11.22 -7.68
C ILE A 165 -3.88 -10.83 -6.23
N VAL A 166 -4.87 -10.00 -5.87
CA VAL A 166 -5.10 -9.54 -4.50
C VAL A 166 -5.57 -10.68 -3.61
N VAL A 167 -6.51 -11.50 -4.07
CA VAL A 167 -6.97 -12.68 -3.32
C VAL A 167 -5.81 -13.65 -3.07
N PHE A 168 -4.99 -13.94 -4.08
CA PHE A 168 -3.77 -14.73 -3.90
C PHE A 168 -2.82 -14.07 -2.89
N SER A 169 -2.61 -12.77 -2.98
CA SER A 169 -1.72 -12.05 -2.08
C SER A 169 -2.19 -12.13 -0.63
N ILE A 170 -3.47 -11.92 -0.37
CA ILE A 170 -4.01 -11.95 0.99
C ILE A 170 -4.00 -13.38 1.55
N LEU A 171 -4.51 -14.36 0.78
CA LEU A 171 -4.67 -15.72 1.27
C LEU A 171 -3.36 -16.51 1.29
N VAL A 172 -2.57 -16.43 0.22
CA VAL A 172 -1.34 -17.25 0.12
C VAL A 172 -0.15 -16.52 0.72
N GLN A 173 0.17 -15.32 0.23
CA GLN A 173 1.33 -14.59 0.73
C GLN A 173 1.12 -14.13 2.18
N GLY A 174 -0.04 -13.57 2.53
CA GLY A 174 -0.35 -13.08 3.87
C GLY A 174 -0.26 -14.17 4.93
N LEU A 175 -0.83 -15.35 4.68
CA LEU A 175 -0.78 -16.47 5.64
C LEU A 175 0.60 -17.16 5.71
N THR A 176 1.41 -17.05 4.68
CA THR A 176 2.71 -17.74 4.61
C THR A 176 3.90 -16.87 4.95
N ILE A 177 3.78 -15.54 4.90
CA ILE A 177 4.90 -14.62 5.16
C ILE A 177 5.56 -14.83 6.51
N GLY A 178 4.78 -15.07 7.57
CA GLY A 178 5.31 -15.31 8.92
C GLY A 178 6.18 -16.58 9.00
N LYS A 179 5.79 -17.63 8.26
CA LYS A 179 6.59 -18.88 8.18
C LYS A 179 7.88 -18.64 7.39
N LEU A 180 7.79 -17.88 6.30
CA LEU A 180 8.95 -17.54 5.47
C LEU A 180 9.99 -16.72 6.26
N VAL A 181 9.55 -15.73 7.01
CA VAL A 181 10.45 -14.90 7.84
C VAL A 181 11.16 -15.75 8.91
N LYS A 182 10.43 -16.59 9.62
CA LYS A 182 11.01 -17.50 10.63
C LYS A 182 12.03 -18.46 10.00
N TRP A 183 11.74 -18.99 8.82
CA TRP A 183 12.66 -19.86 8.10
C TRP A 183 13.94 -19.13 7.65
N ALA A 184 13.79 -17.89 7.15
CA ALA A 184 14.92 -17.09 6.72
C ALA A 184 15.82 -16.67 7.89
N GLN A 185 15.24 -16.35 9.06
CA GLN A 185 15.99 -16.05 10.28
C GLN A 185 16.79 -17.25 10.76
N LYS A 186 16.19 -18.46 10.76
CA LYS A 186 16.88 -19.69 11.15
C LYS A 186 18.10 -19.99 10.28
N LYS A 187 17.97 -19.77 8.96
CA LYS A 187 19.06 -19.98 8.00
C LYS A 187 20.14 -18.88 8.03
N GLY A 188 19.86 -17.75 8.66
CA GLY A 188 20.84 -16.68 8.86
C GLY A 188 21.66 -16.82 10.14
N LEU A 189 21.31 -17.78 11.01
CA LEU A 189 22.00 -18.11 12.26
C LEU A 189 22.90 -19.34 12.10
N GLU A 190 22.83 -20.05 10.98
CA GLU A 190 23.74 -21.11 10.55
C GLU A 190 24.86 -20.53 9.63
#